data_6e4a6b435d3721ef6bc001488d7b370a
#
_entry.id   6e4a6b435d3721ef6bc001488d7b370a
#
_cell.length_a   1.000
_cell.length_b   1.000
_cell.length_c   1.000
_cell.angle_alpha   90.00
_cell.angle_beta   90.00
_cell.angle_gamma   90.00
#
_symmetry.space_group_name_H-M   'P 1'
#
loop_
_entity.id
_entity.type
_entity.pdbx_description
1 polymer ?
#
loop_
_entity_poly.entity_id
_entity_poly.type
_entity_poly.pdbx_seq_one_letter_code
_entity_poly.pdbx_strand_id
1 'polypeptide(L)'
;MPQFPSFNFPKGKVGIILIILIMLMMVYNLFFVYVRPNEFGIKVVKIGINRGVHKEIYPAGLNFIIRGFEEMHRLPKDIQVLELTNSPASAASFARMERAAHIQTSDGFFVDLDVSIIYHIHDPYKVFTMIGPGTLYEDNGIIPKAEPVLKSTLGELTTEDFYNSPLRTKKAEAAKIILNTETEPKGIQIDHVLVRYFVYTPEIQRNIEEKKLKDQLVFKNQSEARAATEEAILKKIEQEGKVTVAVEMEKGKAYVTRKIAEKDLYVRKKKAEADLLVKLAEAERVRLKNESLRGAGAERMVGLKMADIYKGLDVIILPSDGPGGVNPLDLNNTLRLFDVRKGGGK
;
A
#
# COMPACT_ATOMS: atom_id res chain seq x y z
N MET A 1 -21.86 -22.79 -78.08
CA MET A 1 -20.47 -23.26 -78.03
C MET A 1 -19.60 -22.07 -77.61
N PRO A 2 -18.90 -22.06 -76.53
CA PRO A 2 -18.03 -20.94 -76.18
C PRO A 2 -16.82 -20.95 -77.10
N GLN A 3 -16.61 -19.87 -77.82
CA GLN A 3 -15.43 -19.66 -78.66
C GLN A 3 -14.22 -19.43 -77.71
N PHE A 4 -13.26 -20.35 -77.73
CA PHE A 4 -11.97 -20.15 -77.09
C PHE A 4 -11.22 -19.04 -77.79
N PRO A 5 -10.65 -18.06 -77.09
CA PRO A 5 -9.86 -17.03 -77.72
C PRO A 5 -8.66 -17.66 -78.42
N SER A 6 -8.52 -17.43 -79.72
CA SER A 6 -7.35 -17.79 -80.55
C SER A 6 -6.14 -17.02 -80.05
N PHE A 7 -5.22 -17.69 -79.28
CA PHE A 7 -3.94 -17.12 -78.89
C PHE A 7 -3.04 -17.01 -80.14
N ASN A 8 -2.92 -15.81 -80.72
CA ASN A 8 -1.95 -15.54 -81.79
C ASN A 8 -0.57 -15.37 -81.13
N PHE A 9 0.27 -16.41 -81.22
CA PHE A 9 1.68 -16.31 -80.84
C PHE A 9 2.44 -15.40 -81.78
N PRO A 10 3.21 -14.42 -81.29
CA PRO A 10 4.01 -13.55 -82.10
C PRO A 10 5.06 -14.38 -82.89
N LYS A 11 4.93 -14.44 -84.23
CA LYS A 11 5.84 -15.15 -85.16
C LYS A 11 7.14 -14.34 -85.30
N GLY A 12 8.16 -14.61 -84.47
CA GLY A 12 9.45 -13.93 -84.51
C GLY A 12 10.32 -14.27 -83.33
N LYS A 13 11.52 -13.74 -83.24
CA LYS A 13 12.48 -13.95 -82.13
C LYS A 13 11.89 -13.72 -80.77
N VAL A 14 10.93 -12.82 -80.60
CA VAL A 14 10.22 -12.52 -79.39
C VAL A 14 9.33 -13.69 -78.95
N GLY A 15 8.67 -14.37 -79.94
CA GLY A 15 7.85 -15.55 -79.62
C GLY A 15 8.68 -16.74 -79.09
N ILE A 16 9.84 -16.94 -79.67
CA ILE A 16 10.79 -18.00 -79.28
C ILE A 16 11.32 -17.70 -77.90
N ILE A 17 11.65 -16.46 -77.53
CA ILE A 17 12.10 -16.04 -76.21
C ILE A 17 11.00 -16.27 -75.18
N LEU A 18 9.74 -15.97 -75.47
CA LEU A 18 8.60 -16.13 -74.64
C LEU A 18 8.32 -17.63 -74.32
N ILE A 19 8.45 -18.50 -75.39
CA ILE A 19 8.30 -19.94 -75.22
C ILE A 19 9.44 -20.50 -74.36
N ILE A 20 10.66 -20.07 -74.49
CA ILE A 20 11.81 -20.50 -73.66
C ILE A 20 11.60 -20.05 -72.24
N LEU A 21 11.10 -18.83 -72.00
CA LEU A 21 10.82 -18.30 -70.67
C LEU A 21 9.71 -19.11 -69.97
N ILE A 22 8.62 -19.44 -70.68
CA ILE A 22 7.53 -20.27 -70.18
C ILE A 22 8.05 -21.69 -69.87
N MET A 23 8.89 -22.27 -70.76
CA MET A 23 9.51 -23.57 -70.55
C MET A 23 10.42 -23.58 -69.31
N LEU A 24 11.22 -22.51 -69.12
CA LEU A 24 12.11 -22.35 -67.97
C LEU A 24 11.32 -22.20 -66.68
N MET A 25 10.22 -21.46 -66.74
CA MET A 25 9.28 -21.28 -65.59
C MET A 25 8.57 -22.63 -65.26
N MET A 26 8.24 -23.41 -66.27
CA MET A 26 7.66 -24.76 -66.10
C MET A 26 8.66 -25.74 -65.45
N VAL A 27 9.92 -25.73 -65.96
CA VAL A 27 11.03 -26.55 -65.38
C VAL A 27 11.31 -26.11 -63.93
N TYR A 28 11.36 -24.78 -63.70
CA TYR A 28 11.54 -24.29 -62.33
C TYR A 28 10.42 -24.77 -61.38
N ASN A 29 9.17 -24.65 -61.78
CA ASN A 29 8.05 -25.13 -60.97
C ASN A 29 8.00 -26.66 -60.78
N LEU A 30 8.56 -27.44 -61.74
CA LEU A 30 8.57 -28.90 -61.69
C LEU A 30 9.67 -29.44 -60.77
N PHE A 31 10.83 -28.77 -60.71
CA PHE A 31 12.03 -29.30 -60.06
C PHE A 31 12.44 -28.58 -58.81
N PHE A 32 11.86 -27.41 -58.49
CA PHE A 32 12.26 -26.63 -57.33
C PHE A 32 11.08 -26.33 -56.42
N VAL A 33 11.31 -26.48 -55.11
CA VAL A 33 10.40 -26.09 -54.04
C VAL A 33 11.13 -25.16 -53.10
N TYR A 34 10.51 -24.02 -52.80
CA TYR A 34 11.04 -23.07 -51.86
C TYR A 34 10.52 -23.39 -50.42
N VAL A 35 11.43 -23.62 -49.50
CA VAL A 35 11.16 -23.77 -48.07
C VAL A 35 11.44 -22.41 -47.39
N ARG A 36 10.49 -21.85 -46.68
CA ARG A 36 10.62 -20.57 -45.99
C ARG A 36 11.60 -20.64 -44.82
N PRO A 37 12.21 -19.51 -44.40
CA PRO A 37 13.14 -19.50 -43.24
C PRO A 37 12.56 -20.00 -41.94
N ASN A 38 11.23 -19.86 -41.75
CA ASN A 38 10.48 -20.28 -40.62
C ASN A 38 9.80 -21.66 -40.74
N GLU A 39 10.23 -22.46 -41.74
CA GLU A 39 9.70 -23.78 -42.01
C GLU A 39 10.82 -24.83 -42.04
N PHE A 40 10.50 -26.06 -41.65
CA PHE A 40 11.30 -27.24 -41.89
C PHE A 40 10.78 -27.92 -43.14
N GLY A 41 11.68 -28.31 -44.06
CA GLY A 41 11.36 -29.09 -45.24
C GLY A 41 11.58 -30.58 -44.92
N ILE A 42 10.58 -31.42 -45.15
CA ILE A 42 10.64 -32.89 -45.06
C ILE A 42 10.34 -33.47 -46.41
N LYS A 43 11.29 -34.22 -46.93
CA LYS A 43 11.16 -34.88 -48.22
C LYS A 43 10.63 -36.30 -48.09
N VAL A 44 9.60 -36.61 -48.85
CA VAL A 44 9.00 -37.95 -48.91
C VAL A 44 9.20 -38.47 -50.34
N VAL A 45 9.87 -39.60 -50.44
CA VAL A 45 10.04 -40.31 -51.72
C VAL A 45 8.92 -41.32 -51.90
N LYS A 46 8.05 -41.06 -52.92
CA LYS A 46 6.91 -41.92 -53.22
C LYS A 46 7.31 -43.12 -54.06
N ILE A 47 8.21 -42.91 -55.05
CA ILE A 47 8.60 -43.94 -56.02
C ILE A 47 10.12 -43.89 -56.13
N GLY A 48 10.79 -45.05 -55.94
CA GLY A 48 12.25 -45.18 -56.08
C GLY A 48 12.83 -46.19 -55.10
N ILE A 49 14.20 -46.30 -55.10
CA ILE A 49 14.94 -47.27 -54.29
C ILE A 49 14.87 -46.86 -52.79
N ASN A 50 14.85 -45.57 -52.45
CA ASN A 50 14.80 -45.07 -51.09
C ASN A 50 13.39 -44.54 -50.76
N ARG A 51 12.39 -45.41 -50.86
CA ARG A 51 11.00 -45.01 -50.51
C ARG A 51 10.84 -44.69 -49.03
N GLY A 52 10.06 -43.62 -48.74
CA GLY A 52 9.70 -43.25 -47.40
C GLY A 52 10.12 -41.82 -47.07
N VAL A 53 10.05 -41.50 -45.78
CA VAL A 53 10.37 -40.17 -45.23
C VAL A 53 11.89 -40.11 -45.07
N HIS A 54 12.50 -39.10 -45.66
CA HIS A 54 13.92 -38.82 -45.44
C HIS A 54 14.15 -38.23 -44.06
N LYS A 55 15.15 -38.73 -43.33
CA LYS A 55 15.51 -38.26 -42.02
C LYS A 55 16.18 -36.90 -42.03
N GLU A 56 16.75 -36.54 -43.18
CA GLU A 56 17.40 -35.24 -43.37
C GLU A 56 16.36 -34.12 -43.46
N ILE A 57 16.58 -33.08 -42.67
CA ILE A 57 15.76 -31.87 -42.65
C ILE A 57 16.34 -30.94 -43.72
N TYR A 58 15.53 -30.56 -44.70
CA TYR A 58 15.93 -29.67 -45.78
C TYR A 58 15.92 -28.20 -45.30
N PRO A 59 17.03 -27.47 -45.55
CA PRO A 59 17.17 -26.09 -45.10
C PRO A 59 16.28 -25.16 -45.89
N ALA A 60 16.10 -23.94 -45.32
CA ALA A 60 15.41 -22.83 -45.96
C ALA A 60 16.11 -22.50 -47.31
N GLY A 61 15.29 -22.19 -48.32
CA GLY A 61 15.74 -21.85 -49.63
C GLY A 61 15.17 -22.75 -50.72
N LEU A 62 15.80 -22.72 -51.91
CA LEU A 62 15.41 -23.57 -53.02
C LEU A 62 15.97 -24.94 -52.88
N ASN A 63 15.09 -25.93 -52.83
CA ASN A 63 15.45 -27.34 -52.74
C ASN A 63 15.00 -28.07 -54.00
N PHE A 64 15.88 -28.95 -54.52
CA PHE A 64 15.59 -29.73 -55.70
C PHE A 64 14.72 -30.94 -55.33
N ILE A 65 13.60 -31.09 -56.05
CA ILE A 65 12.70 -32.23 -55.94
C ILE A 65 12.19 -32.62 -57.34
N ILE A 66 11.94 -33.92 -57.52
CA ILE A 66 11.31 -34.40 -58.75
C ILE A 66 9.84 -34.63 -58.48
N ARG A 67 9.00 -33.62 -58.79
CA ARG A 67 7.54 -33.76 -58.59
C ARG A 67 6.98 -34.96 -59.31
N GLY A 68 6.18 -35.74 -58.61
CA GLY A 68 5.65 -37.04 -59.08
C GLY A 68 6.36 -38.25 -58.42
N PHE A 69 7.67 -38.17 -58.18
CA PHE A 69 8.42 -39.18 -57.46
C PHE A 69 8.69 -38.78 -56.02
N GLU A 70 8.84 -37.49 -55.77
CA GLU A 70 9.16 -36.89 -54.47
C GLU A 70 8.15 -35.83 -54.12
N GLU A 71 7.89 -35.65 -52.83
CA GLU A 71 7.04 -34.62 -52.27
C GLU A 71 7.74 -33.94 -51.11
N MET A 72 7.65 -32.61 -51.04
CA MET A 72 8.18 -31.78 -49.95
C MET A 72 7.03 -31.35 -49.07
N HIS A 73 7.03 -31.76 -47.83
CA HIS A 73 6.14 -31.25 -46.79
C HIS A 73 6.84 -30.22 -45.93
N ARG A 74 6.09 -29.25 -45.46
CA ARG A 74 6.60 -28.14 -44.67
C ARG A 74 5.94 -28.18 -43.30
N LEU A 75 6.73 -28.01 -42.25
CA LEU A 75 6.29 -27.87 -40.88
C LEU A 75 6.82 -26.58 -40.32
N PRO A 76 6.09 -25.84 -39.46
CA PRO A 76 6.55 -24.61 -38.86
C PRO A 76 7.75 -24.87 -37.93
N LYS A 77 8.71 -23.94 -37.97
CA LYS A 77 9.90 -23.92 -37.13
C LYS A 77 9.75 -22.94 -35.97
N ASP A 78 8.94 -21.92 -36.19
CA ASP A 78 8.62 -20.88 -35.23
C ASP A 78 7.70 -21.40 -34.11
N ILE A 79 7.64 -20.63 -33.04
CA ILE A 79 6.75 -20.90 -31.91
C ILE A 79 5.30 -20.77 -32.39
N GLN A 80 4.51 -21.79 -32.08
CA GLN A 80 3.10 -21.88 -32.37
C GLN A 80 2.27 -21.69 -31.11
N VAL A 81 1.04 -21.24 -31.24
CA VAL A 81 0.10 -21.04 -30.14
C VAL A 81 -1.21 -21.73 -30.44
N LEU A 82 -1.58 -22.67 -29.59
CA LEU A 82 -2.92 -23.25 -29.57
C LEU A 82 -3.74 -22.55 -28.48
N GLU A 83 -4.81 -21.93 -28.87
CA GLU A 83 -5.73 -21.25 -27.97
C GLU A 83 -7.03 -22.05 -27.77
N LEU A 84 -7.26 -22.46 -26.56
CA LEU A 84 -8.52 -23.07 -26.12
C LEU A 84 -9.40 -21.94 -25.55
N THR A 85 -10.31 -21.40 -26.37
CA THR A 85 -11.14 -20.25 -25.96
C THR A 85 -12.52 -20.27 -26.60
N ASN A 86 -13.52 -19.79 -25.88
CA ASN A 86 -14.85 -19.53 -26.39
C ASN A 86 -15.01 -18.07 -26.91
N SER A 87 -13.98 -17.23 -26.74
CA SER A 87 -14.01 -15.82 -27.11
C SER A 87 -12.96 -15.50 -28.18
N PRO A 88 -13.29 -15.68 -29.49
CA PRO A 88 -12.34 -15.48 -30.57
C PRO A 88 -11.75 -14.07 -30.67
N ALA A 89 -12.41 -13.07 -30.10
CA ALA A 89 -11.91 -11.70 -30.09
C ALA A 89 -10.65 -11.48 -29.23
N SER A 90 -10.34 -12.40 -28.32
CA SER A 90 -9.16 -12.35 -27.45
C SER A 90 -7.99 -13.16 -27.97
N ALA A 91 -8.18 -13.92 -29.05
CA ALA A 91 -7.16 -14.80 -29.62
C ALA A 91 -6.18 -14.04 -30.52
N ALA A 92 -4.93 -14.51 -30.54
CA ALA A 92 -3.93 -13.97 -31.47
C ALA A 92 -4.30 -14.33 -32.93
N SER A 93 -4.13 -13.38 -33.83
CA SER A 93 -4.51 -13.50 -35.25
C SER A 93 -3.88 -14.72 -35.99
N PHE A 94 -2.80 -15.27 -35.46
CA PHE A 94 -2.04 -16.41 -36.02
C PHE A 94 -2.19 -17.71 -35.19
N ALA A 95 -2.95 -17.67 -34.09
CA ALA A 95 -3.12 -18.83 -33.25
C ALA A 95 -4.19 -19.79 -33.80
N ARG A 96 -3.96 -21.10 -33.66
CA ARG A 96 -5.00 -22.11 -33.84
C ARG A 96 -6.00 -22.00 -32.68
N MET A 97 -7.28 -21.85 -33.01
CA MET A 97 -8.34 -21.76 -32.02
C MET A 97 -9.14 -23.06 -31.93
N GLU A 98 -9.34 -23.47 -30.71
CA GLU A 98 -10.23 -24.59 -30.34
C GLU A 98 -11.16 -24.14 -29.21
N ARG A 99 -12.16 -24.94 -28.95
CA ARG A 99 -13.12 -24.68 -27.87
C ARG A 99 -12.43 -24.59 -26.51
N ALA A 100 -12.89 -23.68 -25.64
CA ALA A 100 -12.42 -23.59 -24.26
C ALA A 100 -12.48 -24.93 -23.53
N ALA A 101 -11.49 -25.20 -22.69
CA ALA A 101 -11.43 -26.41 -21.92
C ALA A 101 -12.55 -26.45 -20.85
N HIS A 102 -13.47 -27.39 -20.96
CA HIS A 102 -14.54 -27.58 -20.00
C HIS A 102 -14.12 -28.55 -18.92
N ILE A 103 -13.82 -28.03 -17.70
CA ILE A 103 -13.20 -28.78 -16.61
C ILE A 103 -14.13 -28.83 -15.41
N GLN A 104 -14.20 -29.99 -14.75
CA GLN A 104 -14.83 -30.11 -13.44
C GLN A 104 -13.81 -29.89 -12.34
N THR A 105 -14.12 -29.00 -11.42
CA THR A 105 -13.30 -28.71 -10.23
C THR A 105 -13.45 -29.80 -9.17
N SER A 106 -12.53 -29.85 -8.19
CA SER A 106 -12.55 -30.87 -7.13
C SER A 106 -13.77 -30.79 -6.21
N ASP A 107 -14.42 -29.64 -6.14
CA ASP A 107 -15.69 -29.41 -5.44
C ASP A 107 -16.92 -29.67 -6.30
N GLY A 108 -16.74 -30.22 -7.51
CA GLY A 108 -17.82 -30.74 -8.37
C GLY A 108 -18.45 -29.73 -9.33
N PHE A 109 -17.98 -28.50 -9.38
CA PHE A 109 -18.49 -27.48 -10.28
C PHE A 109 -17.76 -27.48 -11.63
N PHE A 110 -18.45 -26.97 -12.66
CA PHE A 110 -17.83 -26.83 -13.98
C PHE A 110 -17.34 -25.42 -14.22
N VAL A 111 -16.17 -25.34 -14.86
CA VAL A 111 -15.51 -24.09 -15.26
C VAL A 111 -15.03 -24.22 -16.70
N ASP A 112 -15.29 -23.19 -17.49
CA ASP A 112 -14.72 -23.04 -18.82
C ASP A 112 -13.42 -22.22 -18.71
N LEU A 113 -12.31 -22.83 -19.17
CA LEU A 113 -10.98 -22.25 -19.09
C LEU A 113 -10.50 -21.81 -20.45
N ASP A 114 -10.08 -20.54 -20.54
CA ASP A 114 -9.31 -20.02 -21.66
C ASP A 114 -7.82 -20.27 -21.38
N VAL A 115 -7.23 -21.17 -22.19
CA VAL A 115 -5.85 -21.62 -22.03
C VAL A 115 -5.09 -21.41 -23.33
N SER A 116 -3.91 -20.82 -23.24
CA SER A 116 -2.96 -20.73 -24.36
C SER A 116 -1.84 -21.75 -24.12
N ILE A 117 -1.65 -22.66 -25.07
CA ILE A 117 -0.57 -23.61 -25.08
C ILE A 117 0.44 -23.16 -26.13
N ILE A 118 1.63 -22.80 -25.67
CA ILE A 118 2.73 -22.33 -26.49
C ILE A 118 3.68 -23.52 -26.70
N TYR A 119 3.97 -23.82 -27.94
CA TYR A 119 4.77 -24.98 -28.30
C TYR A 119 5.59 -24.72 -29.57
N HIS A 120 6.59 -25.57 -29.80
CA HIS A 120 7.34 -25.59 -31.05
C HIS A 120 7.68 -27.03 -31.45
N ILE A 121 7.95 -27.23 -32.72
CA ILE A 121 8.40 -28.51 -33.25
C ILE A 121 9.91 -28.63 -33.07
N HIS A 122 10.34 -29.58 -32.22
CA HIS A 122 11.75 -29.86 -31.96
C HIS A 122 12.31 -30.85 -32.98
N ASP A 123 11.57 -31.93 -33.28
CA ASP A 123 11.99 -32.98 -34.22
C ASP A 123 10.91 -33.15 -35.28
N PRO A 124 11.02 -32.47 -36.44
CA PRO A 124 10.02 -32.52 -37.50
C PRO A 124 9.93 -33.91 -38.16
N TYR A 125 11.00 -34.71 -38.15
CA TYR A 125 10.97 -36.09 -38.68
C TYR A 125 10.06 -36.99 -37.84
N LYS A 126 10.16 -36.91 -36.51
CA LYS A 126 9.27 -37.67 -35.62
C LYS A 126 7.82 -37.20 -35.75
N VAL A 127 7.60 -35.90 -35.80
CA VAL A 127 6.23 -35.33 -36.01
C VAL A 127 5.64 -35.95 -37.28
N PHE A 128 6.35 -35.90 -38.38
CA PHE A 128 5.85 -36.37 -39.67
C PHE A 128 5.60 -37.90 -39.68
N THR A 129 6.50 -38.69 -39.10
CA THR A 129 6.42 -40.15 -39.13
C THR A 129 5.42 -40.73 -38.12
N MET A 130 5.26 -40.10 -36.95
CA MET A 130 4.39 -40.60 -35.88
C MET A 130 2.99 -40.01 -35.92
N ILE A 131 2.84 -38.77 -36.38
CA ILE A 131 1.54 -38.05 -36.38
C ILE A 131 1.03 -37.85 -37.81
N GLY A 132 1.89 -37.38 -38.72
CA GLY A 132 1.52 -37.15 -40.11
C GLY A 132 1.87 -35.75 -40.65
N PRO A 133 1.55 -35.54 -41.94
CA PRO A 133 1.83 -34.29 -42.63
C PRO A 133 0.86 -33.14 -42.28
N GLY A 134 1.27 -31.90 -42.60
CA GLY A 134 0.40 -30.72 -42.52
C GLY A 134 0.14 -30.28 -41.07
N THR A 135 -1.11 -30.05 -40.74
CA THR A 135 -1.59 -29.61 -39.41
C THR A 135 -1.98 -30.77 -38.48
N LEU A 136 -1.79 -32.01 -38.90
CA LEU A 136 -2.15 -33.17 -38.10
C LEU A 136 -1.44 -33.24 -36.76
N TYR A 137 -0.29 -32.58 -36.63
CA TYR A 137 0.43 -32.50 -35.35
C TYR A 137 -0.37 -31.76 -34.28
N GLU A 138 -1.24 -30.80 -34.67
CA GLU A 138 -2.18 -30.16 -33.77
C GLU A 138 -3.41 -31.03 -33.55
N ASP A 139 -4.09 -31.46 -34.65
CA ASP A 139 -5.35 -32.18 -34.62
C ASP A 139 -5.26 -33.54 -33.91
N ASN A 140 -4.17 -34.29 -34.13
CA ASN A 140 -3.94 -35.63 -33.58
C ASN A 140 -2.84 -35.68 -32.51
N GLY A 141 -2.00 -34.63 -32.42
CA GLY A 141 -0.87 -34.56 -31.48
C GLY A 141 -1.20 -33.88 -30.17
N ILE A 142 -1.55 -32.61 -30.23
CA ILE A 142 -1.68 -31.74 -29.04
C ILE A 142 -3.14 -31.68 -28.57
N ILE A 143 -4.09 -31.35 -29.47
CA ILE A 143 -5.48 -31.07 -29.09
C ILE A 143 -6.13 -32.22 -28.30
N PRO A 144 -6.03 -33.51 -28.72
CA PRO A 144 -6.65 -34.63 -27.99
C PRO A 144 -6.06 -34.86 -26.61
N LYS A 145 -4.84 -34.34 -26.36
CA LYS A 145 -4.13 -34.49 -25.09
C LYS A 145 -4.29 -33.32 -24.17
N ALA A 146 -4.48 -32.13 -24.72
CA ALA A 146 -4.60 -30.88 -23.97
C ALA A 146 -5.73 -30.93 -22.94
N GLU A 147 -6.95 -31.25 -23.39
CA GLU A 147 -8.13 -31.24 -22.52
C GLU A 147 -8.04 -32.27 -21.37
N PRO A 148 -7.69 -33.57 -21.59
CA PRO A 148 -7.54 -34.53 -20.50
C PRO A 148 -6.46 -34.12 -19.48
N VAL A 149 -5.32 -33.61 -19.94
CA VAL A 149 -4.24 -33.18 -19.04
C VAL A 149 -4.66 -31.94 -18.23
N LEU A 150 -5.33 -30.99 -18.86
CA LEU A 150 -5.88 -29.84 -18.13
C LEU A 150 -6.94 -30.27 -17.11
N LYS A 151 -7.80 -31.25 -17.46
CA LYS A 151 -8.79 -31.82 -16.53
C LYS A 151 -8.13 -32.52 -15.33
N SER A 152 -7.08 -33.28 -15.56
CA SER A 152 -6.38 -34.00 -14.48
C SER A 152 -5.59 -33.07 -13.55
N THR A 153 -5.08 -31.96 -14.05
CA THR A 153 -4.21 -31.07 -13.28
C THR A 153 -4.97 -29.89 -12.66
N LEU A 154 -5.73 -29.15 -13.46
CA LEU A 154 -6.50 -27.99 -13.01
C LEU A 154 -7.80 -28.40 -12.31
N GLY A 155 -8.37 -29.57 -12.64
CA GLY A 155 -9.52 -30.14 -11.95
C GLY A 155 -9.28 -30.50 -10.48
N GLU A 156 -8.03 -30.60 -10.03
CA GLU A 156 -7.72 -30.75 -8.61
C GLU A 156 -7.94 -29.48 -7.80
N LEU A 157 -8.05 -28.32 -8.46
CA LEU A 157 -8.36 -27.05 -7.81
C LEU A 157 -9.83 -26.98 -7.41
N THR A 158 -10.11 -26.34 -6.27
CA THR A 158 -11.45 -25.93 -5.90
C THR A 158 -11.88 -24.69 -6.68
N THR A 159 -13.18 -24.40 -6.68
CA THR A 159 -13.71 -23.18 -7.29
C THR A 159 -13.06 -21.89 -6.74
N GLU A 160 -12.71 -21.86 -5.44
CA GLU A 160 -12.01 -20.74 -4.82
C GLU A 160 -10.53 -20.67 -5.20
N ASP A 161 -9.87 -21.82 -5.34
CA ASP A 161 -8.44 -21.89 -5.68
C ASP A 161 -8.14 -21.29 -7.05
N PHE A 162 -9.11 -21.27 -7.97
CA PHE A 162 -8.95 -20.62 -9.26
C PHE A 162 -8.73 -19.09 -9.14
N TYR A 163 -9.18 -18.47 -8.06
CA TYR A 163 -8.88 -17.07 -7.77
C TYR A 163 -7.48 -16.87 -7.16
N ASN A 164 -6.85 -17.95 -6.69
CA ASN A 164 -5.49 -17.93 -6.17
C ASN A 164 -4.49 -18.07 -7.32
N SER A 165 -3.92 -16.97 -7.80
CA SER A 165 -2.98 -16.96 -8.93
C SER A 165 -1.77 -17.88 -8.75
N PRO A 166 -1.06 -17.92 -7.61
CA PRO A 166 0.05 -18.85 -7.38
C PRO A 166 -0.32 -20.34 -7.54
N LEU A 167 -1.48 -20.76 -7.01
CA LEU A 167 -1.92 -22.15 -7.12
C LEU A 167 -2.27 -22.51 -8.57
N ARG A 168 -2.97 -21.62 -9.27
CA ARG A 168 -3.30 -21.79 -10.68
C ARG A 168 -2.06 -21.90 -11.55
N THR A 169 -1.07 -21.04 -11.35
CA THR A 169 0.21 -21.09 -12.08
C THR A 169 0.96 -22.37 -11.82
N LYS A 170 1.02 -22.84 -10.56
CA LYS A 170 1.65 -24.13 -10.21
C LYS A 170 0.99 -25.32 -10.91
N LYS A 171 -0.35 -25.33 -10.99
CA LYS A 171 -1.10 -26.38 -11.68
C LYS A 171 -0.94 -26.30 -13.21
N ALA A 172 -0.86 -25.12 -13.78
CA ALA A 172 -0.56 -24.91 -15.20
C ALA A 172 0.86 -25.41 -15.55
N GLU A 173 1.84 -25.19 -14.68
CA GLU A 173 3.19 -25.74 -14.88
C GLU A 173 3.20 -27.28 -14.76
N ALA A 174 2.42 -27.87 -13.86
CA ALA A 174 2.24 -29.31 -13.80
C ALA A 174 1.60 -29.86 -15.10
N ALA A 175 0.60 -29.16 -15.65
CA ALA A 175 0.00 -29.49 -16.93
C ALA A 175 1.01 -29.46 -18.07
N LYS A 176 1.87 -28.44 -18.12
CA LYS A 176 2.97 -28.34 -19.09
C LYS A 176 3.89 -29.55 -19.01
N ILE A 177 4.32 -29.96 -17.82
CA ILE A 177 5.22 -31.09 -17.63
C ILE A 177 4.59 -32.41 -18.17
N ILE A 178 3.31 -32.64 -17.84
CA ILE A 178 2.60 -33.85 -18.30
C ILE A 178 2.40 -33.79 -19.81
N LEU A 179 1.93 -32.68 -20.37
CA LEU A 179 1.80 -32.52 -21.81
C LEU A 179 3.12 -32.76 -22.53
N ASN A 180 4.21 -32.18 -22.02
CA ASN A 180 5.52 -32.32 -22.61
C ASN A 180 5.98 -33.81 -22.61
N THR A 181 5.74 -34.54 -21.53
CA THR A 181 6.03 -36.00 -21.45
C THR A 181 5.30 -36.80 -22.52
N GLU A 182 4.09 -36.38 -22.91
CA GLU A 182 3.30 -37.06 -23.95
C GLU A 182 3.63 -36.61 -25.36
N THR A 183 4.10 -35.38 -25.58
CA THR A 183 4.32 -34.80 -26.90
C THR A 183 5.78 -34.77 -27.35
N GLU A 184 6.74 -34.67 -26.42
CA GLU A 184 8.18 -34.68 -26.71
C GLU A 184 8.65 -35.94 -27.42
N PRO A 185 8.22 -37.18 -27.08
CA PRO A 185 8.57 -38.38 -27.83
C PRO A 185 8.14 -38.32 -29.31
N LYS A 186 7.09 -37.55 -29.60
CA LYS A 186 6.57 -37.34 -30.96
C LYS A 186 7.22 -36.15 -31.70
N GLY A 187 8.15 -35.45 -31.06
CA GLY A 187 8.91 -34.34 -31.64
C GLY A 187 8.31 -32.95 -31.42
N ILE A 188 7.34 -32.80 -30.51
CA ILE A 188 6.72 -31.51 -30.16
C ILE A 188 7.10 -31.19 -28.72
N GLN A 189 7.60 -30.01 -28.49
CA GLN A 189 7.96 -29.50 -27.17
C GLN A 189 6.98 -28.38 -26.74
N ILE A 190 6.43 -28.55 -25.53
CA ILE A 190 5.56 -27.55 -24.92
C ILE A 190 6.40 -26.58 -24.10
N ASP A 191 6.38 -25.31 -24.50
CA ASP A 191 7.14 -24.26 -23.82
C ASP A 191 6.40 -23.71 -22.63
N HIS A 192 5.10 -23.36 -22.80
CA HIS A 192 4.27 -22.81 -21.75
C HIS A 192 2.81 -23.24 -21.86
N VAL A 193 2.17 -23.39 -20.71
CA VAL A 193 0.72 -23.51 -20.57
C VAL A 193 0.23 -22.35 -19.72
N LEU A 194 -0.57 -21.48 -20.30
CA LEU A 194 -1.02 -20.23 -19.67
C LEU A 194 -2.54 -20.23 -19.53
N VAL A 195 -3.04 -20.21 -18.30
CA VAL A 195 -4.45 -20.01 -18.02
C VAL A 195 -4.72 -18.50 -18.02
N ARG A 196 -5.40 -18.00 -19.04
CA ARG A 196 -5.68 -16.57 -19.25
C ARG A 196 -6.94 -16.13 -18.50
N TYR A 197 -8.01 -16.85 -18.71
CA TYR A 197 -9.33 -16.51 -18.19
C TYR A 197 -10.08 -17.76 -17.77
N PHE A 198 -11.06 -17.62 -16.89
CA PHE A 198 -11.96 -18.70 -16.49
C PHE A 198 -13.35 -18.17 -16.22
N VAL A 199 -14.35 -18.92 -16.60
CA VAL A 199 -15.76 -18.54 -16.48
C VAL A 199 -16.52 -19.66 -15.80
N TYR A 200 -17.23 -19.30 -14.74
CA TYR A 200 -18.22 -20.16 -14.10
C TYR A 200 -19.61 -19.90 -14.65
N THR A 201 -20.52 -20.82 -14.41
CA THR A 201 -21.94 -20.55 -14.66
C THR A 201 -22.37 -19.32 -13.83
N PRO A 202 -23.31 -18.50 -14.34
CA PRO A 202 -23.73 -17.26 -13.65
C PRO A 202 -24.25 -17.48 -12.23
N GLU A 203 -24.79 -18.66 -11.95
CA GLU A 203 -25.27 -19.03 -10.61
C GLU A 203 -24.09 -19.22 -9.63
N ILE A 204 -23.08 -19.97 -10.05
CA ILE A 204 -21.88 -20.23 -9.26
C ILE A 204 -21.10 -18.94 -9.05
N GLN A 205 -20.98 -18.12 -10.10
CA GLN A 205 -20.33 -16.83 -10.03
C GLN A 205 -20.94 -15.93 -8.93
N ARG A 206 -22.27 -15.84 -8.89
CA ARG A 206 -22.99 -15.07 -7.84
C ARG A 206 -22.73 -15.64 -6.45
N ASN A 207 -22.79 -16.95 -6.29
CA ASN A 207 -22.56 -17.60 -5.00
C ASN A 207 -21.14 -17.32 -4.46
N ILE A 208 -20.15 -17.35 -5.34
CA ILE A 208 -18.75 -17.03 -4.99
C ILE A 208 -18.62 -15.55 -4.59
N GLU A 209 -19.23 -14.65 -5.38
CA GLU A 209 -19.24 -13.21 -5.11
C GLU A 209 -19.91 -12.91 -3.76
N GLU A 210 -21.07 -13.52 -3.49
CA GLU A 210 -21.76 -13.38 -2.21
C GLU A 210 -20.92 -13.90 -1.03
N LYS A 211 -20.28 -15.06 -1.20
CA LYS A 211 -19.41 -15.62 -0.17
C LYS A 211 -18.25 -14.68 0.10
N LYS A 212 -17.55 -14.22 -0.94
CA LYS A 212 -16.45 -13.26 -0.80
C LYS A 212 -16.88 -11.96 -0.14
N LEU A 213 -18.07 -11.46 -0.48
CA LEU A 213 -18.62 -10.26 0.15
C LEU A 213 -18.87 -10.48 1.64
N LYS A 214 -19.44 -11.64 2.02
CA LYS A 214 -19.64 -12.02 3.43
C LYS A 214 -18.30 -12.15 4.17
N ASP A 215 -17.32 -12.80 3.58
CA ASP A 215 -15.99 -12.95 4.17
C ASP A 215 -15.29 -11.59 4.35
N GLN A 216 -15.42 -10.69 3.39
CA GLN A 216 -14.92 -9.31 3.51
C GLN A 216 -15.64 -8.53 4.62
N LEU A 217 -16.96 -8.70 4.77
CA LEU A 217 -17.71 -8.08 5.87
C LEU A 217 -17.28 -8.63 7.23
N VAL A 218 -17.08 -9.93 7.35
CA VAL A 218 -16.56 -10.55 8.59
C VAL A 218 -15.16 -10.00 8.91
N PHE A 219 -14.27 -9.95 7.93
CA PHE A 219 -12.93 -9.38 8.11
C PHE A 219 -12.97 -7.90 8.49
N LYS A 220 -13.83 -7.11 7.84
CA LYS A 220 -14.05 -5.71 8.18
C LYS A 220 -14.54 -5.55 9.62
N ASN A 221 -15.58 -6.29 9.99
CA ASN A 221 -16.13 -6.24 11.35
C ASN A 221 -15.09 -6.65 12.41
N GLN A 222 -14.28 -7.68 12.14
CA GLN A 222 -13.18 -8.07 13.02
C GLN A 222 -12.10 -6.98 13.12
N SER A 223 -11.77 -6.33 12.02
CA SER A 223 -10.81 -5.23 12.00
C SER A 223 -11.33 -4.01 12.77
N GLU A 224 -12.60 -3.66 12.58
CA GLU A 224 -13.26 -2.59 13.33
C GLU A 224 -13.35 -2.91 14.83
N ALA A 225 -13.67 -4.16 15.20
CA ALA A 225 -13.69 -4.59 16.61
C ALA A 225 -12.30 -4.51 17.25
N ARG A 226 -11.24 -4.91 16.54
CA ARG A 226 -9.86 -4.75 17.01
C ARG A 226 -9.49 -3.28 17.16
N ALA A 227 -9.80 -2.46 16.16
CA ALA A 227 -9.54 -1.02 16.22
C ALA A 227 -10.27 -0.36 17.41
N ALA A 228 -11.53 -0.70 17.66
CA ALA A 228 -12.30 -0.21 18.80
C ALA A 228 -11.70 -0.66 20.14
N THR A 229 -11.19 -1.89 20.20
CA THR A 229 -10.52 -2.41 21.42
C THR A 229 -9.21 -1.63 21.67
N GLU A 230 -8.40 -1.44 20.66
CA GLU A 230 -7.16 -0.65 20.76
C GLU A 230 -7.45 0.82 21.13
N GLU A 231 -8.48 1.42 20.54
CA GLU A 231 -8.90 2.78 20.88
C GLU A 231 -9.37 2.87 22.35
N ALA A 232 -10.11 1.87 22.84
CA ALA A 232 -10.53 1.82 24.23
C ALA A 232 -9.33 1.70 25.19
N ILE A 233 -8.33 0.87 24.86
CA ILE A 233 -7.08 0.74 25.61
C ILE A 233 -6.33 2.07 25.62
N LEU A 234 -6.22 2.72 24.48
CA LEU A 234 -5.52 3.99 24.34
C LEU A 234 -6.20 5.09 25.17
N LYS A 235 -7.54 5.18 25.11
CA LYS A 235 -8.32 6.09 25.94
C LYS A 235 -8.14 5.80 27.44
N LYS A 236 -8.09 4.53 27.83
CA LYS A 236 -7.83 4.14 29.21
C LYS A 236 -6.46 4.61 29.68
N ILE A 237 -5.41 4.34 28.93
CA ILE A 237 -4.03 4.78 29.21
C ILE A 237 -3.96 6.31 29.29
N GLU A 238 -4.61 7.01 28.36
CA GLU A 238 -4.67 8.48 28.37
C GLU A 238 -5.35 9.01 29.66
N GLN A 239 -6.45 8.43 30.05
CA GLN A 239 -7.15 8.84 31.28
C GLN A 239 -6.33 8.49 32.55
N GLU A 240 -5.72 7.33 32.61
CA GLU A 240 -4.81 6.96 33.71
C GLU A 240 -3.62 7.94 33.77
N GLY A 241 -3.07 8.31 32.61
CA GLY A 241 -2.02 9.31 32.52
C GLY A 241 -2.48 10.69 33.05
N LYS A 242 -3.65 11.17 32.63
CA LYS A 242 -4.23 12.43 33.13
C LYS A 242 -4.44 12.40 34.64
N VAL A 243 -4.99 11.31 35.17
CA VAL A 243 -5.19 11.13 36.63
C VAL A 243 -3.83 11.16 37.34
N THR A 244 -2.86 10.42 36.86
CA THR A 244 -1.52 10.38 37.45
C THR A 244 -0.88 11.77 37.50
N VAL A 245 -0.92 12.50 36.37
CA VAL A 245 -0.41 13.88 36.31
C VAL A 245 -1.16 14.79 37.29
N ALA A 246 -2.49 14.70 37.35
CA ALA A 246 -3.27 15.51 38.27
C ALA A 246 -2.91 15.20 39.74
N VAL A 247 -2.75 13.94 40.13
CA VAL A 247 -2.33 13.52 41.45
C VAL A 247 -0.93 14.06 41.77
N GLU A 248 0.02 13.93 40.88
CA GLU A 248 1.37 14.46 41.12
C GLU A 248 1.41 16.00 41.17
N MET A 249 0.58 16.67 40.36
CA MET A 249 0.43 18.14 40.47
C MET A 249 -0.15 18.55 41.83
N GLU A 250 -1.17 17.85 42.35
CA GLU A 250 -1.73 18.15 43.68
C GLU A 250 -0.75 17.83 44.79
N LYS A 251 0.00 16.75 44.72
CA LYS A 251 1.10 16.46 45.64
C LYS A 251 2.17 17.58 45.61
N GLY A 252 2.51 18.02 44.42
CA GLY A 252 3.43 19.16 44.23
C GLY A 252 2.91 20.44 44.89
N LYS A 253 1.65 20.79 44.67
CA LYS A 253 1.00 21.95 45.33
C LYS A 253 0.98 21.81 46.87
N ALA A 254 0.61 20.64 47.36
CA ALA A 254 0.60 20.36 48.79
C ALA A 254 2.01 20.50 49.42
N TYR A 255 3.05 20.00 48.71
CA TYR A 255 4.43 20.17 49.13
C TYR A 255 4.86 21.63 49.18
N VAL A 256 4.55 22.40 48.15
CA VAL A 256 4.84 23.83 48.08
C VAL A 256 4.12 24.59 49.21
N THR A 257 2.81 24.31 49.40
CA THR A 257 2.01 24.90 50.49
C THR A 257 2.60 24.62 51.84
N ARG A 258 3.00 23.36 52.09
CA ARG A 258 3.69 22.94 53.33
C ARG A 258 5.01 23.70 53.51
N LYS A 259 5.83 23.84 52.45
CA LYS A 259 7.08 24.58 52.52
C LYS A 259 6.89 26.08 52.79
N ILE A 260 5.85 26.70 52.25
CA ILE A 260 5.47 28.05 52.53
C ILE A 260 5.05 28.18 53.99
N ALA A 261 4.22 27.28 54.48
CA ALA A 261 3.78 27.28 55.90
C ALA A 261 4.97 27.11 56.88
N GLU A 262 5.89 26.17 56.56
CA GLU A 262 7.13 25.97 57.35
C GLU A 262 7.99 27.28 57.35
N LYS A 263 8.15 27.90 56.18
CA LYS A 263 8.84 29.20 56.06
C LYS A 263 8.19 30.29 56.90
N ASP A 264 6.87 30.43 56.78
CA ASP A 264 6.11 31.46 57.50
C ASP A 264 6.16 31.22 59.04
N LEU A 265 6.08 29.98 59.45
CA LEU A 265 6.28 29.58 60.85
C LEU A 265 7.68 30.00 61.34
N TYR A 266 8.69 29.70 60.55
CA TYR A 266 10.10 30.06 60.87
C TYR A 266 10.25 31.57 60.98
N VAL A 267 9.70 32.34 59.98
CA VAL A 267 9.76 33.78 59.98
C VAL A 267 9.02 34.38 61.20
N ARG A 268 7.80 33.87 61.51
CA ARG A 268 7.04 34.32 62.69
C ARG A 268 7.77 34.03 63.97
N LYS A 269 8.39 32.84 64.10
CA LYS A 269 9.19 32.47 65.25
C LYS A 269 10.41 33.40 65.42
N LYS A 270 11.11 33.65 64.32
CA LYS A 270 12.25 34.56 64.36
C LYS A 270 11.88 36.02 64.67
N LYS A 271 10.73 36.45 64.11
CA LYS A 271 10.21 37.77 64.44
C LYS A 271 9.82 37.91 65.92
N ALA A 272 9.14 36.89 66.45
CA ALA A 272 8.77 36.85 67.84
C ALA A 272 9.99 36.80 68.80
N GLU A 273 11.04 36.04 68.44
CA GLU A 273 12.33 36.04 69.15
C GLU A 273 12.99 37.43 69.12
N ALA A 274 12.98 38.09 67.94
CA ALA A 274 13.55 39.43 67.79
C ALA A 274 12.74 40.45 68.60
N ASP A 275 11.38 40.43 68.50
CA ASP A 275 10.50 41.30 69.28
C ASP A 275 10.70 41.12 70.77
N LEU A 276 10.87 39.86 71.23
CA LEU A 276 11.17 39.58 72.65
C LEU A 276 12.50 40.19 73.07
N LEU A 277 13.58 40.04 72.24
CA LEU A 277 14.85 40.65 72.51
C LEU A 277 14.78 42.19 72.57
N VAL A 278 14.03 42.82 71.64
CA VAL A 278 13.79 44.27 71.66
C VAL A 278 13.05 44.69 72.93
N LYS A 279 11.98 43.94 73.29
CA LYS A 279 11.22 44.21 74.52
C LYS A 279 12.08 44.09 75.81
N LEU A 280 12.94 43.03 75.85
CA LEU A 280 13.85 42.85 76.95
C LEU A 280 14.88 44.00 77.03
N ALA A 281 15.41 44.41 75.87
CA ALA A 281 16.34 45.56 75.82
C ALA A 281 15.66 46.89 76.21
N GLU A 282 14.40 47.10 75.80
CA GLU A 282 13.60 48.24 76.23
C GLU A 282 13.33 48.20 77.73
N ALA A 283 12.92 47.08 78.27
CA ALA A 283 12.73 46.91 79.72
C ALA A 283 14.02 47.18 80.51
N GLU A 284 15.13 46.65 80.03
CA GLU A 284 16.45 46.94 80.63
C GLU A 284 16.85 48.41 80.57
N ARG A 285 16.56 49.03 79.41
CA ARG A 285 16.79 50.50 79.23
C ARG A 285 15.96 51.27 80.23
N VAL A 286 14.65 50.93 80.43
CA VAL A 286 13.78 51.59 81.38
C VAL A 286 14.27 51.32 82.81
N ARG A 287 14.69 50.11 83.15
CA ARG A 287 15.27 49.78 84.44
C ARG A 287 16.51 50.63 84.73
N LEU A 288 17.45 50.64 83.80
CA LEU A 288 18.67 51.45 83.94
C LEU A 288 18.36 52.96 84.05
N LYS A 289 17.40 53.48 83.28
CA LYS A 289 16.94 54.80 83.32
C LYS A 289 16.29 55.16 84.70
N ASN A 290 15.45 54.28 85.23
CA ASN A 290 14.84 54.46 86.55
C ASN A 290 15.86 54.40 87.67
N GLU A 291 16.87 53.56 87.51
CA GLU A 291 17.97 53.43 88.44
C GLU A 291 18.87 54.68 88.43
N SER A 292 19.13 55.24 87.22
CA SER A 292 19.83 56.54 87.09
C SER A 292 19.01 57.75 87.62
N LEU A 293 17.66 57.64 87.62
CA LEU A 293 16.77 58.62 88.20
C LEU A 293 16.60 58.61 89.69
N ARG A 294 17.08 57.54 90.35
CA ARG A 294 17.09 57.44 91.88
C ARG A 294 18.24 58.17 92.48
N GLY A 295 19.19 58.73 91.77
CA GLY A 295 20.32 59.54 92.26
C GLY A 295 20.18 61.00 92.00
N ALA A 296 21.16 61.80 92.37
CA ALA A 296 21.14 63.31 92.29
C ALA A 296 21.02 63.89 90.90
N GLY A 297 20.83 63.07 89.86
CA GLY A 297 20.61 63.50 88.45
C GLY A 297 19.13 63.69 88.11
N ALA A 298 18.17 63.31 88.93
CA ALA A 298 16.73 63.36 88.64
C ALA A 298 16.18 64.77 88.49
N GLU A 299 16.60 65.66 89.39
CA GLU A 299 16.18 67.08 89.38
C GLU A 299 16.65 67.83 88.11
N ARG A 300 17.88 67.48 87.63
CA ARG A 300 18.40 68.11 86.38
C ARG A 300 17.67 67.61 85.12
N MET A 301 17.21 66.40 85.10
CA MET A 301 16.50 65.82 83.92
C MET A 301 15.05 66.28 83.86
N VAL A 302 14.39 66.50 84.99
CA VAL A 302 13.04 67.09 85.02
C VAL A 302 13.12 68.52 84.52
N GLY A 303 14.13 69.31 84.93
CA GLY A 303 14.34 70.64 84.44
C GLY A 303 14.61 70.75 82.90
N LEU A 304 15.42 69.80 82.35
CA LEU A 304 15.66 69.71 80.88
C LEU A 304 14.39 69.30 80.09
N LYS A 305 13.61 68.37 80.59
CA LYS A 305 12.35 68.01 79.95
C LYS A 305 11.28 69.06 80.02
N MET A 306 11.23 69.81 81.11
CA MET A 306 10.37 71.04 81.21
C MET A 306 10.80 72.11 80.22
N ALA A 307 12.12 72.32 80.06
CA ALA A 307 12.63 73.28 79.06
C ALA A 307 12.33 72.86 77.61
N ASP A 308 12.38 71.56 77.28
CA ASP A 308 12.01 71.02 75.95
C ASP A 308 10.47 71.18 75.71
N ILE A 309 9.64 70.98 76.68
CA ILE A 309 8.21 71.20 76.58
C ILE A 309 7.88 72.67 76.34
N TYR A 310 8.59 73.55 77.06
CA TYR A 310 8.42 75.04 76.87
C TYR A 310 8.93 75.50 75.53
N LYS A 311 9.94 74.87 74.92
CA LYS A 311 10.39 75.19 73.56
C LYS A 311 9.39 74.85 72.43
N GLY A 312 8.52 73.89 72.69
CA GLY A 312 7.48 73.44 71.73
C GLY A 312 6.12 74.07 71.92
N LEU A 313 5.93 75.01 72.89
CA LEU A 313 4.66 75.66 73.10
C LEU A 313 4.65 76.98 72.31
N ASP A 314 4.13 77.04 71.13
CA ASP A 314 3.63 78.24 70.45
C ASP A 314 2.36 78.65 71.19
N VAL A 315 2.47 79.76 72.00
CA VAL A 315 1.31 80.33 72.68
C VAL A 315 0.51 81.07 71.64
N ILE A 316 -0.56 80.52 71.21
CA ILE A 316 -1.60 81.24 70.38
C ILE A 316 -2.57 81.93 71.33
N ILE A 317 -2.43 83.24 71.48
CA ILE A 317 -3.39 84.06 72.16
C ILE A 317 -4.59 84.30 71.22
N LEU A 318 -5.68 83.60 71.49
CA LEU A 318 -6.94 83.78 70.80
C LEU A 318 -7.77 84.88 71.52
N PRO A 319 -8.13 85.97 70.90
CA PRO A 319 -8.98 86.96 71.52
C PRO A 319 -10.40 86.39 71.72
N SER A 320 -10.89 86.43 72.97
CA SER A 320 -12.16 85.80 73.36
C SER A 320 -13.38 86.77 73.26
N ASP A 321 -13.18 88.08 73.16
CA ASP A 321 -14.23 89.08 73.15
C ASP A 321 -14.17 90.06 71.96
N GLY A 322 -15.17 89.94 71.03
CA GLY A 322 -15.36 90.79 69.89
C GLY A 322 -16.14 90.17 68.75
N PRO A 323 -16.78 91.00 67.87
CA PRO A 323 -17.54 90.45 66.76
C PRO A 323 -16.64 89.82 65.75
N GLY A 324 -16.34 88.55 65.89
CA GLY A 324 -15.41 87.69 65.07
C GLY A 324 -14.58 86.79 65.94
N GLY A 325 -14.78 86.74 67.25
CA GLY A 325 -14.11 85.80 68.18
C GLY A 325 -14.45 84.33 67.92
N VAL A 326 -13.44 83.51 67.96
CA VAL A 326 -13.62 82.07 67.76
C VAL A 326 -14.00 81.40 69.05
N ASN A 327 -15.21 80.90 69.16
CA ASN A 327 -15.63 80.12 70.34
C ASN A 327 -14.87 78.78 70.38
N PRO A 328 -14.02 78.51 71.39
CA PRO A 328 -13.22 77.31 71.48
C PRO A 328 -14.04 76.03 71.70
N LEU A 329 -15.36 76.11 72.00
CA LEU A 329 -16.28 75.02 72.18
C LEU A 329 -17.01 74.66 70.89
N ASP A 330 -16.88 75.43 69.79
CA ASP A 330 -17.44 75.11 68.46
C ASP A 330 -16.39 74.41 67.61
N LEU A 331 -16.37 73.03 67.65
CA LEU A 331 -15.40 72.22 66.97
C LEU A 331 -15.38 72.39 65.48
N ASN A 332 -16.52 72.71 64.86
CA ASN A 332 -16.62 72.84 63.39
C ASN A 332 -16.00 74.13 62.90
N ASN A 333 -16.07 75.21 63.65
CA ASN A 333 -15.49 76.52 63.33
C ASN A 333 -13.97 76.48 63.60
N THR A 334 -13.49 75.80 64.63
CA THR A 334 -12.07 75.67 64.95
C THR A 334 -11.38 74.74 63.90
N LEU A 335 -12.03 73.71 63.39
CA LEU A 335 -11.49 72.86 62.35
C LEU A 335 -11.37 73.56 60.99
N ARG A 336 -12.22 74.53 60.70
CA ARG A 336 -12.11 75.32 59.46
C ARG A 336 -10.93 76.31 59.51
N LEU A 337 -10.51 76.76 60.66
CA LEU A 337 -9.31 77.59 60.80
C LEU A 337 -8.00 76.84 60.52
N PHE A 338 -8.01 75.50 60.66
CA PHE A 338 -6.83 74.65 60.37
C PHE A 338 -6.90 74.00 59.00
N ASP A 339 -7.83 74.42 58.13
CA ASP A 339 -7.96 73.88 56.74
C ASP A 339 -7.90 72.36 56.59
N VAL A 340 -8.51 71.63 57.55
CA VAL A 340 -8.60 70.19 57.51
C VAL A 340 -9.70 69.80 56.57
N ARG A 341 -9.38 69.67 55.29
CA ARG A 341 -10.27 69.08 54.30
C ARG A 341 -10.54 67.56 54.65
N LYS A 342 -11.82 67.28 54.91
CA LYS A 342 -12.31 65.92 55.00
C LYS A 342 -11.99 65.21 53.69
N GLY A 343 -10.98 64.39 53.70
CA GLY A 343 -10.70 63.49 52.61
C GLY A 343 -11.83 62.49 52.40
N GLY A 344 -12.63 62.66 51.34
CA GLY A 344 -13.67 61.77 50.97
C GLY A 344 -13.03 60.45 50.46
N GLY A 345 -13.24 59.35 51.14
CA GLY A 345 -12.95 58.08 50.65
C GLY A 345 -13.99 57.66 49.63
N LYS A 346 -13.47 57.08 48.52
CA LYS A 346 -14.16 56.10 47.72
C LYS A 346 -13.40 54.82 47.83
#